data_ed3625b2122071ba6b744bb5f92a64a0
#
_entry.id   ed3625b2122071ba6b744bb5f92a64a0
#
_cell.length_a   1.000
_cell.length_b   1.000
_cell.length_c   1.000
_cell.angle_alpha   90.00
_cell.angle_beta   90.00
_cell.angle_gamma   90.00
#
_symmetry.space_group_name_H-M   'P 1'
#
loop_
_entity.id
_entity.type
_entity.pdbx_description
1 polymer ?
#
loop_
_entity_poly.entity_id
_entity_poly.type
_entity_poly.pdbx_seq_one_letter_code
_entity_poly.pdbx_strand_id
1 'polypeptide(L)'
;MEIRKVAVVLIVTVGILLAACSPGTPGAQVSSGVPTSTPTALPPEISSQTPNSEAVPEEALKNGTYLIDGQSITLVDGVAEIEVAPGSASKQVTRYFGNAVNVDLNSDGLMDAAFLLQQEIGGSGTFYFVVAALNTGNGYVGTNAIFLGDRIAPQSTTIDPNHSSQFIVNYADRNADEPLSAQPTVGVSKTFKLENNSLVEVAVSS
;
A
#
# COMPACT_ATOMS: atom_id res chain seq x y z
N MET A 1 15.42 -39.32 -2.67
CA MET A 1 16.16 -39.63 -1.57
C MET A 1 17.55 -39.05 -1.64
N GLU A 2 17.86 -37.87 -1.65
CA GLU A 2 19.16 -37.27 -1.29
C GLU A 2 18.96 -35.80 -1.00
N ILE A 3 19.21 -35.45 0.23
CA ILE A 3 19.15 -34.08 0.77
C ILE A 3 20.49 -33.44 0.43
N ARG A 4 20.53 -32.50 -0.50
CA ARG A 4 21.72 -31.67 -0.77
C ARG A 4 21.68 -30.45 0.15
N LYS A 5 22.54 -30.50 1.16
CA LYS A 5 22.88 -29.36 2.03
C LYS A 5 23.75 -28.38 1.23
N VAL A 6 23.31 -27.16 1.08
CA VAL A 6 24.13 -26.05 0.57
C VAL A 6 24.74 -25.32 1.75
N ALA A 7 26.05 -25.33 1.85
CA ALA A 7 26.83 -24.64 2.88
C ALA A 7 26.98 -23.17 2.47
N VAL A 8 26.64 -22.26 3.38
CA VAL A 8 26.91 -20.83 3.28
C VAL A 8 28.30 -20.58 3.83
N VAL A 9 29.22 -20.08 2.99
CA VAL A 9 30.57 -19.64 3.39
C VAL A 9 30.50 -18.15 3.75
N LEU A 10 30.78 -17.86 5.01
CA LEU A 10 30.90 -16.50 5.55
C LEU A 10 32.36 -16.05 5.42
N ILE A 11 32.66 -15.04 4.62
CA ILE A 11 33.99 -14.42 4.52
C ILE A 11 33.99 -13.15 5.35
N VAL A 12 34.73 -13.17 6.45
CA VAL A 12 35.01 -12.00 7.30
C VAL A 12 36.37 -11.43 6.86
N THR A 13 36.38 -10.19 6.36
CA THR A 13 37.61 -9.42 6.11
C THR A 13 37.80 -8.37 7.19
N VAL A 14 38.86 -8.54 7.98
CA VAL A 14 39.34 -7.60 8.99
C VAL A 14 40.29 -6.61 8.31
N GLY A 15 39.93 -5.32 8.35
CA GLY A 15 40.82 -4.23 7.91
C GLY A 15 41.44 -3.49 9.11
N ILE A 16 42.76 -3.45 9.14
CA ILE A 16 43.61 -2.83 10.19
C ILE A 16 43.85 -1.37 9.84
N LEU A 17 43.52 -0.44 10.76
CA LEU A 17 43.89 0.97 10.68
C LEU A 17 45.24 1.21 11.35
N LEU A 18 46.15 1.85 10.65
CA LEU A 18 47.42 2.37 11.18
C LEU A 18 47.27 3.88 11.45
N ALA A 19 47.55 4.26 12.70
CA ALA A 19 47.64 5.64 13.14
C ALA A 19 49.06 6.16 12.92
N ALA A 20 49.19 7.42 12.45
CA ALA A 20 50.44 8.16 12.43
C ALA A 20 50.30 9.47 13.22
N CYS A 21 51.02 9.57 14.33
CA CYS A 21 51.23 10.81 15.08
C CYS A 21 52.49 11.54 14.56
N SER A 22 52.43 12.86 14.51
CA SER A 22 53.67 13.70 14.51
C SER A 22 53.48 14.95 15.35
N PRO A 23 54.44 15.32 16.24
CA PRO A 23 54.36 16.49 17.10
C PRO A 23 55.17 17.67 16.52
N GLY A 24 54.74 18.89 16.81
CA GLY A 24 55.47 20.13 16.55
C GLY A 24 55.02 21.25 17.45
N THR A 25 55.90 21.71 18.34
CA THR A 25 55.80 22.79 19.31
C THR A 25 56.62 24.00 18.85
N PRO A 26 56.65 25.16 19.54
CA PRO A 26 55.66 26.21 19.78
C PRO A 26 56.10 27.58 19.18
N GLY A 27 55.17 28.50 19.10
CA GLY A 27 55.51 29.92 18.81
C GLY A 27 54.44 30.83 19.47
N ALA A 28 54.86 31.57 20.49
CA ALA A 28 54.07 32.58 21.16
C ALA A 28 54.03 33.88 20.37
N GLN A 29 52.86 34.47 20.23
CA GLN A 29 52.73 35.94 20.07
C GLN A 29 51.36 36.40 20.62
N VAL A 30 51.43 37.40 21.42
CA VAL A 30 50.36 38.16 22.09
C VAL A 30 49.64 39.09 21.11
N SER A 31 48.37 39.30 21.27
CA SER A 31 47.66 40.57 21.46
C SER A 31 46.27 40.67 20.89
N SER A 32 45.44 41.31 21.68
CA SER A 32 44.23 42.06 21.33
C SER A 32 42.89 41.28 21.21
N GLY A 33 42.09 41.51 22.24
CA GLY A 33 40.75 41.00 22.38
C GLY A 33 39.76 41.55 21.34
N VAL A 34 38.99 40.61 20.83
CA VAL A 34 37.71 40.87 20.18
C VAL A 34 36.69 40.01 20.94
N PRO A 35 35.51 40.52 21.34
CA PRO A 35 34.53 39.70 22.00
C PRO A 35 34.02 38.62 21.06
N THR A 36 34.34 37.38 21.38
CA THR A 36 33.78 36.20 20.72
C THR A 36 32.30 36.12 21.00
N SER A 37 31.49 36.44 20.02
CA SER A 37 30.09 36.08 20.00
C SER A 37 30.00 34.56 19.90
N THR A 38 29.58 33.94 20.99
CA THR A 38 29.20 32.54 21.04
C THR A 38 28.10 32.29 20.02
N PRO A 39 28.25 31.36 19.04
CA PRO A 39 27.14 30.97 18.21
C PRO A 39 26.12 30.28 19.10
N THR A 40 24.99 30.94 19.35
CA THR A 40 23.79 30.31 19.90
C THR A 40 23.37 29.23 18.93
N ALA A 41 23.49 27.97 19.35
CA ALA A 41 22.95 26.83 18.60
C ALA A 41 21.45 27.08 18.46
N LEU A 42 21.01 27.19 17.20
CA LEU A 42 19.57 27.16 16.87
C LEU A 42 18.99 25.86 17.42
N PRO A 43 17.79 25.90 18.05
CA PRO A 43 17.08 24.68 18.40
C PRO A 43 16.90 23.84 17.12
N PRO A 44 16.90 22.50 17.21
CA PRO A 44 16.58 21.68 16.05
C PRO A 44 15.19 22.12 15.53
N GLU A 45 15.13 22.54 14.28
CA GLU A 45 13.85 22.70 13.60
C GLU A 45 13.12 21.35 13.68
N ILE A 46 12.09 21.31 14.51
CA ILE A 46 11.09 20.28 14.43
C ILE A 46 10.44 20.52 13.09
N SER A 47 10.81 19.75 12.08
CA SER A 47 10.08 19.66 10.81
C SER A 47 8.66 19.23 11.17
N SER A 48 7.78 20.19 11.36
CA SER A 48 6.35 19.96 11.35
C SER A 48 6.03 19.50 9.95
N GLN A 49 6.02 18.18 9.74
CA GLN A 49 5.46 17.62 8.51
C GLN A 49 3.99 18.04 8.52
N THR A 50 3.67 18.98 7.66
CA THR A 50 2.28 19.27 7.31
C THR A 50 1.71 17.94 6.82
N PRO A 51 0.56 17.47 7.38
CA PRO A 51 -0.04 16.24 6.89
C PRO A 51 -0.17 16.35 5.37
N ASN A 52 0.42 15.40 4.66
CA ASN A 52 0.38 15.38 3.20
C ASN A 52 -1.03 14.95 2.79
N SER A 53 -1.91 15.93 2.61
CA SER A 53 -3.29 15.74 2.12
C SER A 53 -3.34 15.56 0.60
N GLU A 54 -2.19 15.30 -0.02
CA GLU A 54 -2.13 15.04 -1.47
C GLU A 54 -2.77 13.67 -1.76
N ALA A 55 -3.63 13.66 -2.79
CA ALA A 55 -4.29 12.44 -3.25
C ALA A 55 -3.24 11.41 -3.70
N VAL A 56 -3.50 10.14 -3.43
CA VAL A 56 -2.64 9.03 -3.88
C VAL A 56 -2.62 9.01 -5.42
N PRO A 57 -1.45 9.04 -6.06
CA PRO A 57 -1.36 9.00 -7.51
C PRO A 57 -1.94 7.67 -8.05
N GLU A 58 -2.80 7.75 -9.06
CA GLU A 58 -3.39 6.55 -9.70
C GLU A 58 -2.31 5.59 -10.22
N GLU A 59 -1.18 6.13 -10.65
CA GLU A 59 -0.01 5.36 -11.08
C GLU A 59 0.50 4.42 -9.97
N ALA A 60 0.48 4.85 -8.71
CA ALA A 60 0.87 4.02 -7.58
C ALA A 60 -0.13 2.87 -7.37
N LEU A 61 -1.42 3.11 -7.59
CA LEU A 61 -2.47 2.10 -7.47
C LEU A 61 -2.36 1.04 -8.58
N LYS A 62 -2.01 1.48 -9.80
CA LYS A 62 -1.84 0.64 -10.99
C LYS A 62 -0.54 -0.19 -11.00
N ASN A 63 0.41 0.14 -10.15
CA ASN A 63 1.71 -0.55 -10.05
C ASN A 63 1.97 -1.13 -8.65
N GLY A 64 0.91 -1.34 -7.87
CA GLY A 64 0.96 -1.92 -6.53
C GLY A 64 0.86 -3.45 -6.53
N THR A 65 1.21 -4.04 -5.38
CA THR A 65 1.02 -5.48 -5.11
C THR A 65 -0.08 -5.66 -4.08
N TYR A 66 -1.09 -6.47 -4.37
CA TYR A 66 -2.26 -6.74 -3.54
C TYR A 66 -2.40 -8.23 -3.26
N LEU A 67 -2.95 -8.59 -2.10
CA LEU A 67 -3.14 -9.99 -1.72
C LEU A 67 -4.58 -10.42 -2.03
N ILE A 68 -4.80 -11.21 -3.07
CA ILE A 68 -6.12 -11.73 -3.47
C ILE A 68 -6.15 -13.23 -3.17
N ASP A 69 -7.05 -13.68 -2.33
CA ASP A 69 -7.21 -15.08 -1.92
C ASP A 69 -5.89 -15.76 -1.49
N GLY A 70 -5.03 -15.01 -0.80
CA GLY A 70 -3.73 -15.48 -0.32
C GLY A 70 -2.62 -15.44 -1.38
N GLN A 71 -2.89 -15.02 -2.60
CA GLN A 71 -1.93 -14.86 -3.68
C GLN A 71 -1.53 -13.39 -3.84
N SER A 72 -0.21 -13.10 -3.88
CA SER A 72 0.30 -11.77 -4.18
C SER A 72 0.17 -11.50 -5.68
N ILE A 73 -0.62 -10.48 -6.02
CA ILE A 73 -0.86 -10.01 -7.39
C ILE A 73 -0.19 -8.65 -7.56
N THR A 74 0.82 -8.57 -8.41
CA THR A 74 1.48 -7.29 -8.75
C THR A 74 0.92 -6.78 -10.07
N LEU A 75 0.31 -5.60 -10.03
CA LEU A 75 -0.13 -4.92 -11.24
C LEU A 75 1.05 -4.21 -11.91
N VAL A 76 1.04 -4.21 -13.22
CA VAL A 76 1.90 -3.37 -14.07
C VAL A 76 0.99 -2.60 -15.03
N ASP A 77 1.03 -1.28 -14.96
CA ASP A 77 0.12 -0.41 -15.72
C ASP A 77 -1.37 -0.79 -15.56
N GLY A 78 -1.73 -1.23 -14.34
CA GLY A 78 -3.09 -1.60 -13.98
C GLY A 78 -3.52 -3.02 -14.35
N VAL A 79 -2.62 -3.88 -14.82
CA VAL A 79 -2.95 -5.25 -15.25
C VAL A 79 -1.96 -6.25 -14.66
N ALA A 80 -2.46 -7.41 -14.25
CA ALA A 80 -1.65 -8.59 -13.96
C ALA A 80 -2.26 -9.81 -14.67
N GLU A 81 -1.40 -10.59 -15.31
CA GLU A 81 -1.79 -11.85 -15.97
C GLU A 81 -1.01 -13.02 -15.38
N ILE A 82 -1.70 -14.04 -14.93
CA ILE A 82 -1.10 -15.24 -14.34
C ILE A 82 -1.70 -16.46 -15.03
N GLU A 83 -0.89 -17.43 -15.41
CA GLU A 83 -1.38 -18.72 -15.95
C GLU A 83 -2.20 -19.44 -14.86
N VAL A 84 -3.39 -19.93 -15.20
CA VAL A 84 -4.25 -20.69 -14.25
C VAL A 84 -3.58 -22.00 -13.82
N ALA A 85 -2.77 -22.58 -14.70
CA ALA A 85 -1.88 -23.70 -14.41
C ALA A 85 -0.63 -23.59 -15.29
N PRO A 86 0.52 -24.12 -14.88
CA PRO A 86 1.75 -24.10 -15.68
C PRO A 86 1.54 -24.63 -17.10
N GLY A 87 1.82 -23.81 -18.12
CA GLY A 87 1.62 -24.15 -19.54
C GLY A 87 0.17 -24.05 -20.03
N SER A 88 -0.75 -23.54 -19.23
CA SER A 88 -2.14 -23.30 -19.63
C SER A 88 -2.25 -22.11 -20.58
N ALA A 89 -3.07 -22.23 -21.63
CA ALA A 89 -3.47 -21.08 -22.44
C ALA A 89 -4.46 -20.16 -21.70
N SER A 90 -5.14 -20.67 -20.66
CA SER A 90 -6.06 -19.88 -19.83
C SER A 90 -5.30 -19.08 -18.79
N LYS A 91 -5.60 -17.80 -18.71
CA LYS A 91 -5.00 -16.86 -17.76
C LYS A 91 -6.04 -16.33 -16.79
N GLN A 92 -5.62 -16.13 -15.57
CA GLN A 92 -6.26 -15.23 -14.63
C GLN A 92 -5.78 -13.80 -14.92
N VAL A 93 -6.69 -12.90 -15.17
CA VAL A 93 -6.38 -11.50 -15.48
C VAL A 93 -6.99 -10.62 -14.41
N THR A 94 -6.15 -9.89 -13.69
CA THR A 94 -6.56 -8.89 -12.67
C THR A 94 -6.31 -7.51 -13.23
N ARG A 95 -7.32 -6.62 -13.11
CA ARG A 95 -7.27 -5.24 -13.63
C ARG A 95 -7.62 -4.23 -12.55
N TYR A 96 -6.94 -3.11 -12.58
CA TYR A 96 -7.40 -1.91 -11.88
C TYR A 96 -8.75 -1.48 -12.48
N PHE A 97 -9.80 -1.47 -11.66
CA PHE A 97 -11.12 -1.02 -12.10
C PHE A 97 -11.32 0.48 -11.84
N GLY A 98 -10.78 0.99 -10.75
CA GLY A 98 -10.93 2.38 -10.33
C GLY A 98 -11.91 2.55 -9.16
N ASN A 99 -12.82 3.52 -9.26
CA ASN A 99 -13.68 3.95 -8.14
C ASN A 99 -12.87 4.25 -6.87
N ALA A 100 -11.73 4.93 -7.04
CA ALA A 100 -10.83 5.22 -5.93
C ALA A 100 -11.35 6.33 -5.03
N VAL A 101 -11.13 6.19 -3.72
CA VAL A 101 -11.33 7.21 -2.70
C VAL A 101 -10.06 7.37 -1.89
N ASN A 102 -9.64 8.63 -1.66
CA ASN A 102 -8.52 8.94 -0.76
C ASN A 102 -9.07 9.10 0.67
N VAL A 103 -8.47 8.38 1.61
CA VAL A 103 -8.89 8.32 3.00
C VAL A 103 -7.69 7.91 3.86
N ASP A 104 -7.49 8.55 5.00
CA ASP A 104 -6.49 8.14 5.99
C ASP A 104 -7.04 6.97 6.82
N LEU A 105 -6.74 5.74 6.39
CA LEU A 105 -7.30 4.50 6.95
C LEU A 105 -6.68 4.11 8.30
N ASN A 106 -5.41 4.45 8.50
CA ASN A 106 -4.63 4.08 9.69
C ASN A 106 -4.46 5.24 10.68
N SER A 107 -4.95 6.43 10.32
CA SER A 107 -4.87 7.67 11.11
C SER A 107 -3.43 8.12 11.39
N ASP A 108 -2.52 7.94 10.42
CA ASP A 108 -1.13 8.39 10.49
C ASP A 108 -0.91 9.79 9.90
N GLY A 109 -1.95 10.40 9.34
CA GLY A 109 -1.93 11.72 8.73
C GLY A 109 -1.51 11.72 7.26
N LEU A 110 -1.24 10.54 6.66
CA LEU A 110 -0.99 10.38 5.23
C LEU A 110 -2.25 9.88 4.53
N MET A 111 -2.47 10.32 3.28
CA MET A 111 -3.60 9.81 2.51
C MET A 111 -3.28 8.44 1.93
N ASP A 112 -4.11 7.46 2.26
CA ASP A 112 -4.22 6.16 1.63
C ASP A 112 -5.25 6.23 0.51
N ALA A 113 -5.38 5.17 -0.29
CA ALA A 113 -6.45 5.05 -1.27
C ALA A 113 -7.11 3.67 -1.21
N ALA A 114 -8.44 3.64 -1.15
CA ALA A 114 -9.22 2.43 -1.38
C ALA A 114 -9.82 2.46 -2.78
N PHE A 115 -9.85 1.31 -3.46
CA PHE A 115 -10.34 1.20 -4.84
C PHE A 115 -10.73 -0.24 -5.19
N LEU A 116 -11.24 -0.43 -6.41
CA LEU A 116 -11.70 -1.72 -6.87
C LEU A 116 -10.72 -2.37 -7.87
N LEU A 117 -10.59 -3.68 -7.75
CA LEU A 117 -9.99 -4.56 -8.73
C LEU A 117 -11.07 -5.43 -9.37
N GLN A 118 -10.88 -5.74 -10.64
CA GLN A 118 -11.68 -6.70 -11.40
C GLN A 118 -10.80 -7.89 -11.77
N GLN A 119 -11.32 -9.12 -11.64
CA GLN A 119 -10.59 -10.34 -11.98
C GLN A 119 -11.43 -11.24 -12.85
N GLU A 120 -10.81 -11.82 -13.88
CA GLU A 120 -11.35 -12.84 -14.78
C GLU A 120 -10.47 -14.09 -14.71
N ILE A 121 -11.07 -15.27 -14.56
CA ILE A 121 -10.33 -16.54 -14.41
C ILE A 121 -10.67 -17.47 -15.56
N GLY A 122 -10.44 -17.02 -16.80
CA GLY A 122 -10.60 -17.86 -18.01
C GLY A 122 -12.01 -18.40 -18.30
N GLY A 123 -13.03 -17.89 -17.59
CA GLY A 123 -14.44 -18.24 -17.76
C GLY A 123 -15.29 -17.02 -18.05
N SER A 124 -16.61 -17.13 -17.80
CA SER A 124 -17.57 -16.03 -17.99
C SER A 124 -17.79 -15.19 -16.73
N GLY A 125 -17.14 -15.51 -15.61
CA GLY A 125 -17.21 -14.74 -14.35
C GLY A 125 -16.36 -13.49 -14.40
N THR A 126 -16.85 -12.42 -13.79
CA THR A 126 -16.14 -11.17 -13.57
C THR A 126 -16.24 -10.82 -12.10
N PHE A 127 -15.16 -11.06 -11.38
CA PHE A 127 -15.10 -10.96 -9.93
C PHE A 127 -14.58 -9.58 -9.52
N TYR A 128 -15.27 -8.95 -8.59
CA TYR A 128 -14.86 -7.64 -8.08
C TYR A 128 -14.36 -7.76 -6.65
N PHE A 129 -13.28 -7.05 -6.38
CA PHE A 129 -12.65 -6.98 -5.07
C PHE A 129 -12.42 -5.53 -4.68
N VAL A 130 -12.48 -5.24 -3.39
CA VAL A 130 -11.98 -3.98 -2.84
C VAL A 130 -10.64 -4.21 -2.18
N VAL A 131 -9.71 -3.28 -2.40
CA VAL A 131 -8.36 -3.23 -1.82
C VAL A 131 -8.04 -1.82 -1.37
N ALA A 132 -6.96 -1.67 -0.62
CA ALA A 132 -6.38 -0.36 -0.34
C ALA A 132 -4.87 -0.35 -0.59
N ALA A 133 -4.34 0.82 -0.90
CA ALA A 133 -2.92 1.12 -0.95
C ALA A 133 -2.60 2.09 0.19
N LEU A 134 -1.80 1.64 1.15
CA LEU A 134 -1.42 2.40 2.34
C LEU A 134 -0.15 3.20 2.05
N ASN A 135 -0.21 4.50 2.31
CA ASN A 135 0.91 5.40 2.17
C ASN A 135 1.85 5.26 3.40
N THR A 136 3.10 4.94 3.16
CA THR A 136 4.11 4.78 4.23
C THR A 136 5.06 5.98 4.33
N GLY A 137 4.79 7.05 3.60
CA GLY A 137 5.72 8.18 3.45
C GLY A 137 6.92 7.92 2.53
N ASN A 138 7.20 6.64 2.23
CA ASN A 138 8.29 6.22 1.33
C ASN A 138 7.79 5.40 0.13
N GLY A 139 6.47 5.35 -0.07
CA GLY A 139 5.81 4.58 -1.10
C GLY A 139 4.50 3.99 -0.59
N TYR A 140 3.95 3.04 -1.33
CA TYR A 140 2.63 2.47 -1.05
C TYR A 140 2.71 0.96 -0.84
N VAL A 141 1.94 0.45 0.11
CA VAL A 141 1.82 -0.98 0.40
C VAL A 141 0.37 -1.40 0.22
N GLY A 142 0.13 -2.38 -0.65
CA GLY A 142 -1.22 -2.91 -0.86
C GLY A 142 -1.69 -3.83 0.27
N THR A 143 -3.00 -3.82 0.51
CA THR A 143 -3.66 -4.68 1.50
C THR A 143 -4.10 -6.02 0.90
N ASN A 144 -4.73 -6.86 1.75
CA ASN A 144 -5.57 -7.94 1.29
C ASN A 144 -6.81 -7.40 0.55
N ALA A 145 -7.31 -8.19 -0.39
CA ALA A 145 -8.55 -7.94 -1.10
C ALA A 145 -9.75 -8.56 -0.37
N ILE A 146 -10.89 -7.88 -0.44
CA ILE A 146 -12.17 -8.42 0.02
C ILE A 146 -13.09 -8.58 -1.19
N PHE A 147 -13.62 -9.77 -1.37
CA PHE A 147 -14.55 -10.10 -2.45
C PHE A 147 -15.87 -9.34 -2.29
N LEU A 148 -16.33 -8.70 -3.35
CA LEU A 148 -17.61 -7.97 -3.39
C LEU A 148 -18.71 -8.77 -4.08
N GLY A 149 -18.39 -9.45 -5.18
CA GLY A 149 -19.36 -10.25 -5.94
C GLY A 149 -18.88 -10.58 -7.36
N ASP A 150 -19.67 -11.46 -8.02
CA ASP A 150 -19.49 -11.80 -9.45
C ASP A 150 -20.43 -10.98 -10.32
N ARG A 151 -19.90 -10.29 -11.31
CA ARG A 151 -20.68 -9.48 -12.27
C ARG A 151 -21.63 -8.48 -11.60
N ILE A 152 -21.21 -7.90 -10.50
CA ILE A 152 -21.89 -6.77 -9.85
C ILE A 152 -21.75 -5.51 -10.71
N ALA A 153 -22.52 -4.48 -10.41
CA ALA A 153 -22.37 -3.15 -11.04
C ALA A 153 -21.84 -2.15 -10.00
N PRO A 154 -20.51 -1.92 -9.93
CA PRO A 154 -19.93 -0.92 -9.05
C PRO A 154 -20.47 0.49 -9.35
N GLN A 155 -20.76 1.27 -8.31
CA GLN A 155 -21.32 2.60 -8.42
C GLN A 155 -20.38 3.67 -7.87
N SER A 156 -20.08 3.65 -6.56
CA SER A 156 -19.23 4.64 -5.93
C SER A 156 -18.46 4.06 -4.76
N THR A 157 -17.31 4.68 -4.46
CA THR A 157 -16.59 4.50 -3.20
C THR A 157 -16.47 5.87 -2.55
N THR A 158 -16.89 5.99 -1.28
CA THR A 158 -16.95 7.27 -0.56
C THR A 158 -16.44 7.10 0.86
N ILE A 159 -15.94 8.17 1.47
CA ILE A 159 -15.61 8.17 2.90
C ILE A 159 -16.91 7.99 3.70
N ASP A 160 -16.87 7.20 4.78
CA ASP A 160 -17.99 7.12 5.72
C ASP A 160 -18.18 8.48 6.42
N PRO A 161 -19.35 9.12 6.31
CA PRO A 161 -19.58 10.43 6.90
C PRO A 161 -19.50 10.43 8.44
N ASN A 162 -19.62 9.28 9.08
CA ASN A 162 -19.58 9.12 10.53
C ASN A 162 -18.20 8.70 11.06
N HIS A 163 -17.34 8.15 10.19
CA HIS A 163 -16.03 7.61 10.57
C HIS A 163 -15.00 7.93 9.50
N SER A 164 -14.20 8.96 9.71
CA SER A 164 -13.24 9.49 8.72
C SER A 164 -12.13 8.51 8.28
N SER A 165 -11.89 7.44 9.05
CA SER A 165 -10.94 6.35 8.71
C SER A 165 -11.64 5.10 8.14
N GLN A 166 -12.87 5.24 7.68
CA GLN A 166 -13.66 4.18 7.05
C GLN A 166 -14.18 4.67 5.70
N PHE A 167 -14.48 3.71 4.83
CA PHE A 167 -15.07 4.02 3.53
C PHE A 167 -16.20 3.05 3.20
N ILE A 168 -17.09 3.49 2.31
CA ILE A 168 -18.26 2.74 1.86
C ILE A 168 -18.11 2.45 0.36
N VAL A 169 -18.32 1.20 -0.03
CA VAL A 169 -18.45 0.79 -1.42
C VAL A 169 -19.92 0.55 -1.72
N ASN A 170 -20.44 1.25 -2.72
CA ASN A 170 -21.80 1.09 -3.20
C ASN A 170 -21.79 0.40 -4.57
N TYR A 171 -22.60 -0.61 -4.73
CA TYR A 171 -22.78 -1.33 -5.99
C TYR A 171 -24.20 -1.90 -6.10
N ALA A 172 -24.59 -2.31 -7.29
CA ALA A 172 -25.79 -3.11 -7.48
C ALA A 172 -25.42 -4.59 -7.64
N ASP A 173 -26.20 -5.46 -7.04
CA ASP A 173 -26.14 -6.91 -7.17
C ASP A 173 -27.51 -7.46 -7.63
N ARG A 174 -27.64 -8.76 -7.67
CA ARG A 174 -28.86 -9.50 -8.00
C ARG A 174 -29.52 -10.03 -6.73
N ASN A 175 -30.80 -10.34 -6.81
CA ASN A 175 -31.42 -11.17 -5.79
C ASN A 175 -30.82 -12.58 -5.82
N ALA A 176 -30.84 -13.26 -4.68
CA ALA A 176 -30.23 -14.59 -4.53
C ALA A 176 -30.85 -15.68 -5.43
N ASP A 177 -32.05 -15.47 -5.90
CA ASP A 177 -32.81 -16.36 -6.79
C ASP A 177 -32.71 -15.99 -8.28
N GLU A 178 -32.06 -14.88 -8.60
CA GLU A 178 -31.87 -14.44 -9.99
C GLU A 178 -30.66 -15.12 -10.65
N PRO A 179 -30.77 -15.47 -11.94
CA PRO A 179 -29.64 -16.04 -12.68
C PRO A 179 -28.51 -15.00 -12.85
N LEU A 180 -27.26 -15.47 -12.91
CA LEU A 180 -26.10 -14.59 -13.11
C LEU A 180 -26.12 -13.80 -14.45
N SER A 181 -27.02 -14.14 -15.37
CA SER A 181 -27.26 -13.38 -16.62
C SER A 181 -28.21 -12.19 -16.43
N ALA A 182 -28.94 -12.13 -15.31
CA ALA A 182 -29.79 -10.98 -15.02
C ALA A 182 -28.94 -9.73 -14.74
N GLN A 183 -29.50 -8.57 -14.98
CA GLN A 183 -28.84 -7.31 -14.63
C GLN A 183 -28.85 -7.08 -13.12
N PRO A 184 -27.75 -6.59 -12.52
CA PRO A 184 -27.75 -6.20 -11.12
C PRO A 184 -28.67 -4.99 -10.90
N THR A 185 -29.64 -5.14 -9.98
CA THR A 185 -30.63 -4.09 -9.67
C THR A 185 -30.81 -3.81 -8.18
N VAL A 186 -30.26 -4.69 -7.32
CA VAL A 186 -30.37 -4.56 -5.87
C VAL A 186 -29.20 -3.75 -5.33
N GLY A 187 -29.47 -2.57 -4.77
CA GLY A 187 -28.46 -1.73 -4.16
C GLY A 187 -27.84 -2.37 -2.92
N VAL A 188 -26.50 -2.40 -2.86
CA VAL A 188 -25.72 -2.91 -1.73
C VAL A 188 -24.74 -1.81 -1.32
N SER A 189 -24.61 -1.59 -0.01
CA SER A 189 -23.62 -0.70 0.59
C SER A 189 -22.83 -1.50 1.63
N LYS A 190 -21.50 -1.53 1.51
CA LYS A 190 -20.61 -2.20 2.45
C LYS A 190 -19.60 -1.21 2.98
N THR A 191 -19.40 -1.21 4.29
CA THR A 191 -18.43 -0.35 4.97
C THR A 191 -17.16 -1.15 5.28
N PHE A 192 -16.01 -0.53 5.07
CA PHE A 192 -14.71 -1.13 5.27
C PHE A 192 -13.82 -0.24 6.15
N LYS A 193 -12.93 -0.88 6.90
CA LYS A 193 -11.90 -0.24 7.71
C LYS A 193 -10.61 -1.04 7.68
N LEU A 194 -9.54 -0.44 8.20
CA LEU A 194 -8.28 -1.14 8.39
C LEU A 194 -8.20 -1.68 9.83
N GLU A 195 -7.83 -2.96 9.98
CA GLU A 195 -7.47 -3.57 11.25
C GLU A 195 -6.13 -4.31 11.11
N ASN A 196 -5.12 -3.95 11.92
CA ASN A 196 -3.79 -4.59 11.88
C ASN A 196 -3.21 -4.65 10.45
N ASN A 197 -3.28 -3.57 9.70
CA ASN A 197 -2.87 -3.44 8.30
C ASN A 197 -3.61 -4.36 7.32
N SER A 198 -4.74 -4.92 7.72
CA SER A 198 -5.62 -5.70 6.87
C SER A 198 -6.96 -5.00 6.71
N LEU A 199 -7.47 -5.01 5.48
CA LEU A 199 -8.80 -4.51 5.19
C LEU A 199 -9.84 -5.49 5.72
N VAL A 200 -10.86 -4.98 6.42
CA VAL A 200 -11.99 -5.77 6.95
C VAL A 200 -13.31 -5.09 6.66
N GLU A 201 -14.36 -5.89 6.44
CA GLU A 201 -15.74 -5.40 6.35
C GLU A 201 -16.28 -5.10 7.75
N VAL A 202 -16.90 -3.95 7.93
CA VAL A 202 -17.56 -3.57 9.18
C VAL A 202 -18.92 -4.27 9.24
N ALA A 203 -19.11 -5.10 10.25
CA ALA A 203 -20.42 -5.75 10.45
C ALA A 203 -21.50 -4.70 10.75
N VAL A 204 -22.59 -4.73 10.01
CA VAL A 204 -23.77 -3.91 10.32
C VAL A 204 -24.43 -4.50 11.57
N SER A 205 -24.40 -3.76 12.68
CA SER A 205 -25.19 -4.14 13.86
C SER A 205 -26.68 -4.01 13.49
N SER A 206 -27.37 -5.15 13.38
CA SER A 206 -28.81 -5.23 13.19
C SER A 206 -29.56 -4.94 14.49
#